data_9761adb0eee96d9d0f32c9e3952dc209
#
_entry.id   9761adb0eee96d9d0f32c9e3952dc209
#
_cell.length_a   1.000
_cell.length_b   1.000
_cell.length_c   1.000
_cell.angle_alpha   90.00
_cell.angle_beta   90.00
_cell.angle_gamma   90.00
#
_symmetry.space_group_name_H-M   'P 1'
#
loop_
_entity.id
_entity.type
_entity.pdbx_description
1 polymer ?
#
loop_
_entity_poly.entity_id
_entity_poly.type
_entity_poly.pdbx_seq_one_letter_code
_entity_poly.pdbx_strand_id
1 'polypeptide(L)'
;MNQIIESKYKLDQAKILEEVHVFAPATVANMICGFDILGFAVDEPGDEVIMRKTQKLGIEILKITGDNGKLPLDAMKNTVSHSAWKLFCDLGLQNSFGLSIELHKKMPIGSGLGSSAASTVAGIFALNELLGQPLSKKELLPYCMEGERLACGAAHADNVAPSLFGGITLIPSYEPLLVRSLPVPENLYATLIYPKVEVQTKEARKLIKDKVQLSKAIKQWGNIASLISALYENDYDEIGRSMQDEIIEPNRSLLIPFFDEMKQISLENNALTFGISGSGPTVMALTNDKANAERIEQHLHHFLHIHQIEHQTFVSKINERGPYVKN
;
A
#
# COMPACT_ATOMS: atom_id res chain seq x y z
N MET A 1 -0.55 0.46 -31.96
CA MET A 1 -0.92 1.00 -30.65
C MET A 1 -0.07 2.18 -30.22
N ASN A 2 1.26 2.19 -30.48
CA ASN A 2 2.17 3.29 -30.09
C ASN A 2 1.89 4.65 -30.76
N GLN A 3 1.45 4.70 -32.02
CA GLN A 3 1.16 5.99 -32.72
C GLN A 3 -0.07 6.74 -32.19
N ILE A 4 -0.95 6.09 -31.41
CA ILE A 4 -2.18 6.72 -30.87
C ILE A 4 -1.90 7.42 -29.55
N ILE A 5 -0.88 6.99 -28.79
CA ILE A 5 -0.53 7.58 -27.49
C ILE A 5 0.25 8.89 -27.67
N GLU A 6 1.17 8.97 -28.64
CA GLU A 6 1.91 10.20 -28.96
C GLU A 6 1.01 11.41 -29.30
N SER A 7 -0.20 11.19 -29.78
CA SER A 7 -1.14 12.27 -30.08
C SER A 7 -2.02 12.70 -28.89
N LYS A 8 -2.11 11.87 -27.83
CA LYS A 8 -3.03 12.11 -26.70
C LYS A 8 -2.44 13.03 -25.64
N TYR A 9 -1.14 12.90 -25.36
CA TYR A 9 -0.47 13.66 -24.31
C TYR A 9 0.52 14.66 -24.92
N LYS A 10 0.14 15.94 -24.98
CA LYS A 10 1.06 17.01 -25.39
C LYS A 10 1.94 17.35 -24.18
N LEU A 11 3.18 16.88 -24.19
CA LEU A 11 4.19 17.27 -23.21
C LEU A 11 4.62 18.71 -23.45
N ASP A 12 4.54 19.52 -22.43
CA ASP A 12 5.09 20.89 -22.43
C ASP A 12 6.56 20.80 -21.98
N GLN A 13 7.47 20.92 -22.94
CA GLN A 13 8.92 20.84 -22.68
C GLN A 13 9.39 21.85 -21.62
N ALA A 14 8.71 23.00 -21.49
CA ALA A 14 9.05 24.02 -20.50
C ALA A 14 8.68 23.61 -19.05
N LYS A 15 7.85 22.57 -18.88
CA LYS A 15 7.44 22.05 -17.58
C LYS A 15 8.23 20.84 -17.11
N ILE A 16 9.11 20.29 -17.94
CA ILE A 16 9.95 19.16 -17.56
C ILE A 16 10.98 19.63 -16.54
N LEU A 17 10.97 19.00 -15.38
CA LEU A 17 11.90 19.27 -14.28
C LEU A 17 13.22 18.51 -14.46
N GLU A 18 14.30 18.97 -13.82
CA GLU A 18 15.58 18.25 -13.79
C GLU A 18 15.59 17.19 -12.67
N GLU A 19 14.90 17.44 -11.57
CA GLU A 19 14.82 16.54 -10.43
C GLU A 19 13.47 16.67 -9.73
N VAL A 20 13.00 15.56 -9.13
CA VAL A 20 11.85 15.53 -8.24
C VAL A 20 12.09 14.55 -7.10
N HIS A 21 11.67 14.90 -5.89
CA HIS A 21 11.68 14.05 -4.70
C HIS A 21 10.25 13.76 -4.28
N VAL A 22 9.85 12.48 -4.28
CA VAL A 22 8.48 12.03 -4.01
C VAL A 22 8.45 11.09 -2.81
N PHE A 23 7.44 11.25 -1.99
CA PHE A 23 7.01 10.29 -0.97
C PHE A 23 5.76 9.57 -1.47
N ALA A 24 5.67 8.25 -1.25
CA ALA A 24 4.46 7.46 -1.41
C ALA A 24 4.15 6.66 -0.14
N PRO A 25 2.89 6.68 0.33
CA PRO A 25 2.52 6.11 1.61
C PRO A 25 2.47 4.58 1.59
N ALA A 26 2.73 3.97 2.76
CA ALA A 26 2.39 2.60 3.06
C ALA A 26 0.88 2.40 3.07
N THR A 27 0.45 1.15 2.97
CA THR A 27 -0.97 0.80 2.88
C THR A 27 -1.30 -0.42 3.73
N VAL A 28 -2.53 -0.45 4.22
CA VAL A 28 -3.16 -1.60 4.85
C VAL A 28 -4.19 -2.15 3.87
N ALA A 29 -3.85 -3.23 3.20
CA ALA A 29 -4.75 -3.93 2.30
C ALA A 29 -5.74 -4.82 3.07
N ASN A 30 -6.82 -5.17 2.43
CA ASN A 30 -7.93 -6.00 2.90
C ASN A 30 -8.84 -5.33 3.95
N MET A 31 -8.37 -4.40 4.75
CA MET A 31 -9.16 -3.82 5.86
C MET A 31 -9.91 -4.91 6.64
N ILE A 32 -9.21 -6.01 6.97
CA ILE A 32 -9.73 -7.22 7.61
C ILE A 32 -10.78 -7.92 6.73
N CYS A 33 -12.01 -7.39 6.64
CA CYS A 33 -13.15 -8.05 5.98
C CYS A 33 -13.19 -7.90 4.45
N GLY A 34 -12.46 -6.96 3.87
CA GLY A 34 -12.50 -6.63 2.43
C GLY A 34 -11.36 -7.24 1.62
N PHE A 35 -11.12 -8.53 1.73
CA PHE A 35 -10.05 -9.25 1.06
C PHE A 35 -10.00 -8.96 -0.45
N ASP A 36 -8.82 -8.52 -0.94
CA ASP A 36 -8.53 -8.13 -2.33
C ASP A 36 -9.36 -6.94 -2.87
N ILE A 37 -10.27 -6.33 -2.09
CA ILE A 37 -11.15 -5.25 -2.57
C ILE A 37 -11.12 -3.96 -1.75
N LEU A 38 -10.60 -3.96 -0.53
CA LEU A 38 -10.49 -2.78 0.32
C LEU A 38 -9.04 -2.53 0.74
N GLY A 39 -8.69 -1.26 0.90
CA GLY A 39 -7.42 -0.85 1.48
C GLY A 39 -7.42 0.61 1.84
N PHE A 40 -6.51 1.00 2.73
CA PHE A 40 -6.27 2.40 3.07
C PHE A 40 -4.79 2.75 3.11
N ALA A 41 -4.48 4.03 2.89
CA ALA A 41 -3.14 4.57 3.03
C ALA A 41 -2.91 5.16 4.42
N VAL A 42 -1.66 5.17 4.90
CA VAL A 42 -1.26 5.78 6.17
C VAL A 42 -0.26 6.91 5.94
N ASP A 43 -0.21 7.91 6.82
CA ASP A 43 0.72 9.04 6.67
C ASP A 43 2.17 8.58 6.82
N GLU A 44 2.43 7.62 7.71
CA GLU A 44 3.72 6.98 7.95
C GLU A 44 3.54 5.50 8.31
N PRO A 45 4.46 4.63 7.87
CA PRO A 45 5.63 4.88 7.03
C PRO A 45 5.28 5.04 5.55
N GLY A 46 6.30 5.28 4.72
CA GLY A 46 6.19 5.31 3.27
C GLY A 46 7.57 5.27 2.61
N ASP A 47 7.62 5.03 1.31
CA ASP A 47 8.89 5.04 0.56
C ASP A 47 9.14 6.38 -0.11
N GLU A 48 10.40 6.68 -0.38
CA GLU A 48 10.79 7.89 -1.07
C GLU A 48 11.57 7.57 -2.36
N VAL A 49 11.30 8.34 -3.41
CA VAL A 49 12.00 8.24 -4.68
C VAL A 49 12.51 9.62 -5.07
N ILE A 50 13.81 9.70 -5.42
CA ILE A 50 14.36 10.84 -6.11
C ILE A 50 14.58 10.43 -7.57
N MET A 51 13.95 11.13 -8.49
CA MET A 51 14.08 10.89 -9.93
C MET A 51 14.71 12.10 -10.61
N ARG A 52 15.71 11.85 -11.48
CA ARG A 52 16.42 12.89 -12.23
C ARG A 52 16.40 12.57 -13.71
N LYS A 53 16.31 13.64 -14.49
CA LYS A 53 16.61 13.62 -15.92
C LYS A 53 18.11 13.50 -16.14
N THR A 54 18.53 12.70 -17.13
CA THR A 54 19.93 12.49 -17.46
C THR A 54 20.17 12.60 -18.96
N GLN A 55 21.42 12.90 -19.36
CA GLN A 55 21.80 12.93 -20.79
C GLN A 55 22.01 11.50 -21.34
N LYS A 56 22.39 10.55 -20.50
CA LYS A 56 22.56 9.14 -20.87
C LYS A 56 21.18 8.52 -21.03
N LEU A 57 20.86 8.07 -22.24
CA LEU A 57 19.57 7.42 -22.52
C LEU A 57 19.38 6.13 -21.69
N GLY A 58 18.11 5.81 -21.43
CA GLY A 58 17.74 4.64 -20.63
C GLY A 58 17.26 5.04 -19.23
N ILE A 59 17.12 4.02 -18.37
CA ILE A 59 16.77 4.20 -16.97
C ILE A 59 17.77 3.44 -16.10
N GLU A 60 18.26 4.04 -15.03
CA GLU A 60 19.16 3.40 -14.08
C GLU A 60 18.75 3.66 -12.63
N ILE A 61 19.02 2.71 -11.76
CA ILE A 61 18.90 2.87 -10.31
C ILE A 61 20.31 3.12 -9.78
N LEU A 62 20.52 4.35 -9.29
CA LEU A 62 21.82 4.75 -8.74
C LEU A 62 22.04 4.18 -7.33
N LYS A 63 20.96 4.13 -6.55
CA LYS A 63 21.04 3.77 -5.13
C LYS A 63 19.71 3.24 -4.61
N ILE A 64 19.81 2.22 -3.73
CA ILE A 64 18.70 1.78 -2.89
C ILE A 64 19.19 1.83 -1.45
N THR A 65 18.37 2.35 -0.54
CA THR A 65 18.66 2.35 0.90
C THR A 65 17.51 1.72 1.68
N GLY A 66 17.80 1.15 2.84
CA GLY A 66 16.81 0.54 3.74
C GLY A 66 16.29 -0.84 3.29
N ASP A 67 16.81 -1.37 2.19
CA ASP A 67 16.44 -2.69 1.64
C ASP A 67 17.36 -3.84 2.13
N ASN A 68 18.43 -3.51 2.85
CA ASN A 68 19.47 -4.45 3.26
C ASN A 68 20.06 -5.28 2.09
N GLY A 69 20.16 -4.67 0.91
CA GLY A 69 20.71 -5.31 -0.31
C GLY A 69 19.81 -6.38 -0.93
N LYS A 70 18.52 -6.41 -0.59
CA LYS A 70 17.57 -7.43 -1.08
C LYS A 70 16.97 -7.08 -2.46
N LEU A 71 16.93 -5.80 -2.82
CA LEU A 71 16.33 -5.37 -4.08
C LEU A 71 17.37 -5.25 -5.20
N PRO A 72 17.03 -5.64 -6.44
CA PRO A 72 17.95 -5.54 -7.56
C PRO A 72 18.16 -4.08 -7.97
N LEU A 73 19.43 -3.73 -8.29
CA LEU A 73 19.76 -2.48 -8.97
C LEU A 73 19.48 -2.54 -10.48
N ASP A 74 19.23 -3.74 -11.04
CA ASP A 74 18.77 -3.91 -12.41
C ASP A 74 17.41 -3.23 -12.58
N ALA A 75 17.38 -2.14 -13.33
CA ALA A 75 16.19 -1.30 -13.50
C ALA A 75 14.99 -2.05 -14.09
N MET A 76 15.20 -3.11 -14.86
CA MET A 76 14.13 -3.89 -15.46
C MET A 76 13.57 -4.98 -14.52
N LYS A 77 14.26 -5.25 -13.41
CA LYS A 77 13.84 -6.22 -12.38
C LYS A 77 13.32 -5.55 -11.10
N ASN A 78 13.36 -4.22 -11.03
CA ASN A 78 12.86 -3.46 -9.88
C ASN A 78 11.55 -2.78 -10.22
N THR A 79 10.55 -2.88 -9.36
CA THR A 79 9.19 -2.38 -9.61
C THR A 79 9.15 -0.86 -9.77
N VAL A 80 10.01 -0.12 -9.04
CA VAL A 80 10.08 1.35 -9.10
C VAL A 80 10.44 1.85 -10.49
N SER A 81 11.38 1.20 -11.15
CA SER A 81 11.92 1.62 -12.44
C SER A 81 11.26 0.94 -13.64
N HIS A 82 10.89 -0.32 -13.51
CA HIS A 82 10.22 -1.06 -14.60
C HIS A 82 8.92 -0.37 -15.04
N SER A 83 8.05 -0.05 -14.10
CA SER A 83 6.77 0.59 -14.38
C SER A 83 6.93 2.03 -14.88
N ALA A 84 7.86 2.78 -14.27
CA ALA A 84 8.20 4.14 -14.72
C ALA A 84 8.76 4.12 -16.16
N TRP A 85 9.64 3.17 -16.47
CA TRP A 85 10.19 3.01 -17.81
C TRP A 85 9.12 2.66 -18.85
N LYS A 86 8.19 1.79 -18.49
CA LYS A 86 7.06 1.46 -19.37
C LYS A 86 6.24 2.70 -19.70
N LEU A 87 5.85 3.50 -18.70
CA LEU A 87 5.14 4.77 -18.92
C LEU A 87 5.98 5.71 -19.81
N PHE A 88 7.27 5.84 -19.54
CA PHE A 88 8.18 6.70 -20.29
C PHE A 88 8.29 6.32 -21.78
N CYS A 89 8.34 5.00 -22.06
CA CYS A 89 8.32 4.48 -23.43
C CYS A 89 6.98 4.68 -24.12
N ASP A 90 5.86 4.45 -23.40
CA ASP A 90 4.52 4.65 -23.95
C ASP A 90 4.24 6.13 -24.28
N LEU A 91 4.95 7.06 -23.63
CA LEU A 91 4.95 8.49 -23.97
C LEU A 91 5.92 8.86 -25.13
N GLY A 92 6.67 7.89 -25.67
CA GLY A 92 7.61 8.11 -26.80
C GLY A 92 8.93 8.82 -26.40
N LEU A 93 9.26 8.90 -25.11
CA LEU A 93 10.37 9.71 -24.58
C LEU A 93 11.72 8.99 -24.50
N GLN A 94 11.78 7.69 -24.79
CA GLN A 94 12.98 6.84 -24.59
C GLN A 94 14.22 7.27 -25.39
N ASN A 95 14.04 8.11 -26.42
CA ASN A 95 15.11 8.65 -27.25
C ASN A 95 15.38 10.14 -26.98
N SER A 96 14.69 10.76 -26.03
CA SER A 96 14.78 12.21 -25.75
C SER A 96 15.81 12.49 -24.65
N PHE A 97 15.76 11.74 -23.56
CA PHE A 97 16.68 11.82 -22.42
C PHE A 97 16.61 10.53 -21.61
N GLY A 98 17.42 10.38 -20.59
CA GLY A 98 17.38 9.24 -19.69
C GLY A 98 16.87 9.61 -18.31
N LEU A 99 16.69 8.60 -17.46
CA LEU A 99 16.22 8.72 -16.09
C LEU A 99 17.18 8.04 -15.12
N SER A 100 17.44 8.67 -13.99
CA SER A 100 18.11 8.03 -12.86
C SER A 100 17.23 8.09 -11.62
N ILE A 101 17.29 7.02 -10.80
CA ILE A 101 16.45 6.83 -9.63
C ILE A 101 17.30 6.53 -8.40
N GLU A 102 16.98 7.21 -7.29
CA GLU A 102 17.35 6.77 -5.95
C GLU A 102 16.08 6.33 -5.22
N LEU A 103 16.09 5.13 -4.64
CA LEU A 103 14.98 4.56 -3.86
C LEU A 103 15.36 4.48 -2.39
N HIS A 104 14.56 5.09 -1.52
CA HIS A 104 14.74 5.04 -0.08
C HIS A 104 13.59 4.28 0.57
N LYS A 105 13.87 3.01 0.93
CA LYS A 105 12.90 2.16 1.64
C LYS A 105 12.82 2.58 3.10
N LYS A 106 11.63 2.98 3.55
CA LYS A 106 11.36 3.37 4.94
C LYS A 106 10.51 2.34 5.67
N MET A 107 10.05 1.32 4.96
CA MET A 107 9.30 0.22 5.53
C MET A 107 9.93 -1.12 5.16
N PRO A 108 9.79 -2.16 6.00
CA PRO A 108 10.36 -3.48 5.74
C PRO A 108 9.77 -4.11 4.47
N ILE A 109 10.62 -4.80 3.71
CA ILE A 109 10.21 -5.58 2.54
C ILE A 109 9.47 -6.83 3.00
N GLY A 110 8.33 -7.13 2.36
CA GLY A 110 7.51 -8.31 2.70
C GLY A 110 6.79 -8.17 4.04
N SER A 111 6.63 -6.93 4.53
CA SER A 111 5.99 -6.66 5.82
C SER A 111 4.46 -6.77 5.82
N GLY A 112 3.79 -6.76 4.68
CA GLY A 112 2.32 -6.61 4.60
C GLY A 112 1.85 -5.15 4.60
N LEU A 113 2.77 -4.17 4.48
CA LEU A 113 2.47 -2.73 4.44
C LEU A 113 2.46 -2.15 3.01
N GLY A 114 2.27 -2.97 2.00
CA GLY A 114 2.27 -2.49 0.60
C GLY A 114 3.61 -1.93 0.14
N SER A 115 4.74 -2.43 0.66
CA SER A 115 6.09 -1.91 0.38
C SER A 115 6.44 -1.89 -1.11
N SER A 116 6.02 -2.89 -1.89
CA SER A 116 6.19 -2.92 -3.35
C SER A 116 5.31 -1.88 -4.05
N ALA A 117 4.05 -1.79 -3.63
CA ALA A 117 3.08 -0.84 -4.17
C ALA A 117 3.54 0.61 -3.95
N ALA A 118 4.01 0.94 -2.73
CA ALA A 118 4.53 2.27 -2.42
C ALA A 118 5.74 2.64 -3.30
N SER A 119 6.72 1.75 -3.47
CA SER A 119 7.86 2.00 -4.36
C SER A 119 7.43 2.21 -5.81
N THR A 120 6.50 1.38 -6.31
CA THR A 120 5.96 1.49 -7.67
C THR A 120 5.23 2.82 -7.87
N VAL A 121 4.33 3.15 -6.93
CA VAL A 121 3.57 4.42 -6.95
C VAL A 121 4.53 5.62 -6.90
N ALA A 122 5.53 5.58 -6.01
CA ALA A 122 6.53 6.65 -5.92
C ALA A 122 7.28 6.86 -7.24
N GLY A 123 7.71 5.77 -7.91
CA GLY A 123 8.40 5.84 -9.20
C GLY A 123 7.53 6.41 -10.33
N ILE A 124 6.30 5.91 -10.45
CA ILE A 124 5.34 6.38 -11.46
C ILE A 124 4.93 7.83 -11.20
N PHE A 125 4.64 8.18 -9.96
CA PHE A 125 4.26 9.54 -9.58
C PHE A 125 5.43 10.50 -9.78
N ALA A 126 6.66 10.10 -9.40
CA ALA A 126 7.86 10.90 -9.65
C ALA A 126 8.09 11.17 -11.14
N LEU A 127 7.89 10.18 -12.00
CA LEU A 127 7.97 10.40 -13.46
C LEU A 127 6.91 11.39 -13.94
N ASN A 128 5.67 11.24 -13.48
CA ASN A 128 4.59 12.15 -13.87
C ASN A 128 4.87 13.59 -13.42
N GLU A 129 5.34 13.79 -12.20
CA GLU A 129 5.75 15.10 -11.66
C GLU A 129 6.94 15.69 -12.47
N LEU A 130 7.97 14.87 -12.73
CA LEU A 130 9.14 15.27 -13.52
C LEU A 130 8.73 15.78 -14.92
N LEU A 131 7.68 15.19 -15.51
CA LEU A 131 7.16 15.55 -16.83
C LEU A 131 6.14 16.71 -16.80
N GLY A 132 5.89 17.33 -15.65
CA GLY A 132 4.92 18.43 -15.50
C GLY A 132 3.47 17.96 -15.41
N GLN A 133 3.23 16.77 -14.91
CA GLN A 133 1.91 16.17 -14.63
C GLN A 133 1.02 15.95 -15.88
N PRO A 134 1.51 15.31 -16.94
CA PRO A 134 0.70 15.08 -18.14
C PRO A 134 -0.46 14.11 -17.94
N LEU A 135 -0.42 13.25 -16.90
CA LEU A 135 -1.43 12.24 -16.63
C LEU A 135 -2.12 12.48 -15.29
N SER A 136 -3.41 12.17 -15.24
CA SER A 136 -4.17 12.08 -13.99
C SER A 136 -3.83 10.82 -13.20
N LYS A 137 -4.10 10.79 -11.89
CA LYS A 137 -3.92 9.58 -11.05
C LYS A 137 -4.65 8.36 -11.63
N LYS A 138 -5.82 8.53 -12.24
CA LYS A 138 -6.56 7.43 -12.91
C LYS A 138 -5.79 6.84 -14.09
N GLU A 139 -5.10 7.68 -14.85
CA GLU A 139 -4.29 7.25 -16.00
C GLU A 139 -2.95 6.64 -15.56
N LEU A 140 -2.45 6.97 -14.36
CA LEU A 140 -1.27 6.35 -13.76
C LEU A 140 -1.56 4.94 -13.21
N LEU A 141 -2.77 4.68 -12.75
CA LEU A 141 -3.14 3.42 -12.08
C LEU A 141 -2.77 2.15 -12.89
N PRO A 142 -3.05 2.03 -14.18
CA PRO A 142 -2.66 0.85 -14.96
C PRO A 142 -1.14 0.57 -14.94
N TYR A 143 -0.31 1.62 -14.95
CA TYR A 143 1.14 1.47 -14.86
C TYR A 143 1.59 1.04 -13.47
N CYS A 144 0.95 1.53 -12.42
CA CYS A 144 1.20 1.07 -11.06
C CYS A 144 0.83 -0.42 -10.89
N MET A 145 -0.24 -0.89 -11.54
CA MET A 145 -0.63 -2.31 -11.55
C MET A 145 0.39 -3.22 -12.23
N GLU A 146 1.13 -2.72 -13.23
CA GLU A 146 2.22 -3.50 -13.87
C GLU A 146 3.36 -3.79 -12.89
N GLY A 147 3.70 -2.83 -12.02
CA GLY A 147 4.71 -3.06 -10.98
C GLY A 147 4.28 -4.12 -9.97
N GLU A 148 3.01 -4.15 -9.59
CA GLU A 148 2.49 -5.19 -8.70
C GLU A 148 2.50 -6.57 -9.37
N ARG A 149 2.21 -6.63 -10.68
CA ARG A 149 2.32 -7.87 -11.47
C ARG A 149 3.75 -8.39 -11.52
N LEU A 150 4.75 -7.50 -11.64
CA LEU A 150 6.16 -7.86 -11.59
C LEU A 150 6.56 -8.41 -10.21
N ALA A 151 6.07 -7.79 -9.12
CA ALA A 151 6.43 -8.17 -7.76
C ALA A 151 5.81 -9.50 -7.31
N CYS A 152 4.50 -9.66 -7.54
CA CYS A 152 3.69 -10.73 -6.95
C CYS A 152 3.17 -11.75 -7.97
N GLY A 153 3.34 -11.50 -9.26
CA GLY A 153 2.78 -12.33 -10.35
C GLY A 153 1.28 -12.13 -10.58
N ALA A 154 0.61 -11.33 -9.75
CA ALA A 154 -0.79 -10.97 -9.88
C ALA A 154 -0.96 -9.48 -9.55
N ALA A 155 -1.84 -8.80 -10.27
CA ALA A 155 -2.06 -7.37 -10.10
C ALA A 155 -3.22 -7.14 -9.12
N HIS A 156 -2.90 -6.92 -7.85
CA HIS A 156 -3.87 -6.56 -6.81
C HIS A 156 -3.85 -5.05 -6.58
N ALA A 157 -5.03 -4.42 -6.63
CA ALA A 157 -5.16 -2.97 -6.53
C ALA A 157 -5.32 -2.46 -5.08
N ASP A 158 -5.59 -3.33 -4.14
CA ASP A 158 -5.91 -3.02 -2.74
C ASP A 158 -4.76 -2.38 -1.94
N ASN A 159 -3.51 -2.48 -2.44
CA ASN A 159 -2.37 -1.70 -1.97
C ASN A 159 -2.08 -0.50 -2.90
N VAL A 160 -2.07 -0.75 -4.20
CA VAL A 160 -1.71 0.27 -5.21
C VAL A 160 -2.69 1.44 -5.21
N ALA A 161 -4.00 1.14 -5.14
CA ALA A 161 -5.02 2.18 -5.21
C ALA A 161 -4.96 3.13 -4.00
N PRO A 162 -4.94 2.68 -2.74
CA PRO A 162 -4.84 3.62 -1.63
C PRO A 162 -3.49 4.34 -1.60
N SER A 163 -2.38 3.71 -1.98
CA SER A 163 -1.09 4.40 -2.08
C SER A 163 -1.12 5.54 -3.11
N LEU A 164 -1.81 5.35 -4.25
CA LEU A 164 -1.90 6.34 -5.32
C LEU A 164 -2.95 7.43 -5.07
N PHE A 165 -4.15 7.03 -4.64
CA PHE A 165 -5.26 7.98 -4.47
C PHE A 165 -5.30 8.62 -3.08
N GLY A 166 -4.80 7.94 -2.08
CA GLY A 166 -4.99 8.26 -0.66
C GLY A 166 -6.31 7.72 -0.12
N GLY A 167 -6.53 7.89 1.16
CA GLY A 167 -7.75 7.54 1.86
C GLY A 167 -8.03 6.04 1.91
N ILE A 168 -9.32 5.74 2.02
CA ILE A 168 -9.86 4.38 1.95
C ILE A 168 -10.36 4.14 0.52
N THR A 169 -9.96 3.03 -0.10
CA THR A 169 -10.35 2.69 -1.47
C THR A 169 -11.08 1.35 -1.54
N LEU A 170 -12.11 1.31 -2.37
CA LEU A 170 -12.84 0.10 -2.74
C LEU A 170 -12.57 -0.22 -4.21
N ILE A 171 -12.31 -1.47 -4.51
CA ILE A 171 -12.12 -2.02 -5.86
C ILE A 171 -13.36 -2.87 -6.24
N PRO A 172 -14.41 -2.26 -6.84
CA PRO A 172 -15.63 -2.99 -7.17
C PRO A 172 -15.44 -4.01 -8.29
N SER A 173 -14.45 -3.80 -9.15
CA SER A 173 -14.16 -4.66 -10.31
C SER A 173 -12.71 -4.53 -10.72
N TYR A 174 -12.14 -5.63 -11.19
CA TYR A 174 -10.83 -5.68 -11.84
C TYR A 174 -10.91 -5.67 -13.37
N GLU A 175 -12.08 -6.00 -13.97
CA GLU A 175 -12.32 -6.03 -15.42
C GLU A 175 -13.69 -5.43 -15.75
N PRO A 176 -13.76 -4.15 -16.14
CA PRO A 176 -12.68 -3.15 -16.13
C PRO A 176 -12.25 -2.79 -14.71
N LEU A 177 -10.97 -2.38 -14.53
CA LEU A 177 -10.48 -1.95 -13.24
C LEU A 177 -11.19 -0.66 -12.79
N LEU A 178 -11.91 -0.76 -11.69
CA LEU A 178 -12.63 0.34 -11.07
C LEU A 178 -12.11 0.57 -9.66
N VAL A 179 -11.92 1.83 -9.30
CA VAL A 179 -11.57 2.25 -7.94
C VAL A 179 -12.56 3.31 -7.48
N ARG A 180 -13.01 3.19 -6.25
CA ARG A 180 -13.87 4.17 -5.56
C ARG A 180 -13.20 4.61 -4.27
N SER A 181 -13.15 5.91 -4.02
CA SER A 181 -12.79 6.45 -2.72
C SER A 181 -13.99 6.37 -1.79
N LEU A 182 -13.73 5.95 -0.56
CA LEU A 182 -14.71 5.95 0.53
C LEU A 182 -14.39 7.09 1.50
N PRO A 183 -15.37 7.57 2.29
CA PRO A 183 -15.13 8.56 3.32
C PRO A 183 -14.10 8.06 4.34
N VAL A 184 -13.29 8.98 4.85
CA VAL A 184 -12.34 8.72 5.94
C VAL A 184 -12.85 9.44 7.19
N PRO A 185 -13.20 8.74 8.27
CA PRO A 185 -13.53 9.36 9.54
C PRO A 185 -12.38 10.21 10.09
N GLU A 186 -12.66 11.42 10.59
CA GLU A 186 -11.64 12.44 10.90
C GLU A 186 -10.55 11.98 11.86
N ASN A 187 -10.88 11.19 12.86
CA ASN A 187 -9.99 10.78 13.94
C ASN A 187 -9.63 9.28 13.87
N LEU A 188 -9.54 8.74 12.66
CA LEU A 188 -9.15 7.34 12.49
C LEU A 188 -7.62 7.20 12.47
N TYR A 189 -7.09 6.48 13.46
CA TYR A 189 -5.66 6.18 13.62
C TYR A 189 -5.41 4.68 13.53
N ALA A 190 -4.31 4.32 12.88
CA ALA A 190 -3.82 2.95 12.79
C ALA A 190 -2.54 2.80 13.62
N THR A 191 -2.51 1.83 14.52
CA THR A 191 -1.29 1.31 15.12
C THR A 191 -0.87 0.08 14.34
N LEU A 192 0.29 0.13 13.69
CA LEU A 192 0.84 -0.92 12.85
C LEU A 192 2.00 -1.60 13.60
N ILE A 193 1.95 -2.91 13.68
CA ILE A 193 2.97 -3.70 14.37
C ILE A 193 3.51 -4.74 13.38
N TYR A 194 4.79 -4.62 13.04
CA TYR A 194 5.50 -5.55 12.20
C TYR A 194 6.40 -6.45 13.06
N PRO A 195 5.96 -7.65 13.46
CA PRO A 195 6.87 -8.64 14.03
C PRO A 195 7.82 -9.10 12.91
N LYS A 196 9.12 -9.14 13.18
CA LYS A 196 10.14 -9.50 12.19
C LYS A 196 10.20 -11.01 12.00
N VAL A 197 9.10 -11.54 11.48
CA VAL A 197 8.96 -12.94 11.05
C VAL A 197 8.74 -12.97 9.55
N GLU A 198 9.23 -14.01 8.89
CA GLU A 198 9.07 -14.12 7.44
C GLU A 198 7.73 -14.80 7.12
N VAL A 199 6.81 -14.05 6.52
CA VAL A 199 5.56 -14.56 5.94
C VAL A 199 5.56 -14.19 4.45
N GLN A 200 5.83 -15.16 3.59
CA GLN A 200 5.78 -14.94 2.16
C GLN A 200 4.32 -14.82 1.69
N THR A 201 3.99 -13.74 0.97
CA THR A 201 2.64 -13.50 0.42
C THR A 201 2.11 -14.71 -0.36
N LYS A 202 2.98 -15.37 -1.12
CA LYS A 202 2.63 -16.56 -1.90
C LYS A 202 2.24 -17.75 -1.00
N GLU A 203 2.93 -17.94 0.12
CA GLU A 203 2.61 -19.01 1.08
C GLU A 203 1.32 -18.69 1.85
N ALA A 204 1.15 -17.45 2.31
CA ALA A 204 -0.08 -16.98 2.94
C ALA A 204 -1.31 -17.16 2.01
N ARG A 205 -1.11 -17.02 0.69
CA ARG A 205 -2.19 -17.23 -0.29
C ARG A 205 -2.55 -18.70 -0.48
N LYS A 206 -1.62 -19.64 -0.33
CA LYS A 206 -1.89 -21.08 -0.40
C LYS A 206 -2.80 -21.60 0.71
N LEU A 207 -2.89 -20.88 1.83
CA LEU A 207 -3.79 -21.23 2.95
C LEU A 207 -5.25 -20.90 2.65
N ILE A 208 -5.53 -20.13 1.60
CA ILE A 208 -6.88 -19.73 1.21
C ILE A 208 -7.54 -20.88 0.46
N LYS A 209 -8.74 -21.25 0.89
CA LYS A 209 -9.52 -22.29 0.25
C LYS A 209 -10.32 -21.72 -0.92
N ASP A 210 -10.36 -22.43 -2.05
CA ASP A 210 -11.13 -22.04 -3.24
C ASP A 210 -12.66 -22.09 -3.01
N LYS A 211 -13.11 -22.77 -1.96
CA LYS A 211 -14.54 -22.93 -1.61
C LYS A 211 -14.79 -22.46 -0.20
N VAL A 212 -15.85 -21.66 -0.04
CA VAL A 212 -16.29 -21.12 1.24
C VAL A 212 -17.71 -21.57 1.53
N GLN A 213 -18.01 -21.85 2.79
CA GLN A 213 -19.38 -22.14 3.23
C GLN A 213 -20.26 -20.88 3.02
N LEU A 214 -21.46 -21.05 2.48
CA LEU A 214 -22.37 -19.94 2.21
C LEU A 214 -22.68 -19.11 3.47
N SER A 215 -22.80 -19.75 4.63
CA SER A 215 -23.02 -19.04 5.91
C SER A 215 -21.88 -18.07 6.26
N LYS A 216 -20.61 -18.46 6.00
CA LYS A 216 -19.45 -17.58 6.18
C LYS A 216 -19.43 -16.46 5.16
N ALA A 217 -19.76 -16.76 3.91
CA ALA A 217 -19.87 -15.76 2.85
C ALA A 217 -20.95 -14.72 3.18
N ILE A 218 -22.12 -15.14 3.69
CA ILE A 218 -23.20 -14.24 4.12
C ILE A 218 -22.71 -13.26 5.20
N LYS A 219 -22.00 -13.75 6.21
CA LYS A 219 -21.41 -12.88 7.25
C LYS A 219 -20.37 -11.93 6.66
N GLN A 220 -19.47 -12.45 5.79
CA GLN A 220 -18.40 -11.65 5.21
C GLN A 220 -18.94 -10.48 4.39
N TRP A 221 -19.88 -10.71 3.46
CA TRP A 221 -20.45 -9.60 2.69
C TRP A 221 -21.34 -8.68 3.51
N GLY A 222 -21.98 -9.20 4.59
CA GLY A 222 -22.66 -8.38 5.59
C GLY A 222 -21.68 -7.44 6.29
N ASN A 223 -20.54 -7.94 6.74
CA ASN A 223 -19.48 -7.15 7.36
C ASN A 223 -18.96 -6.05 6.41
N ILE A 224 -18.70 -6.38 5.13
CA ILE A 224 -18.27 -5.39 4.13
C ILE A 224 -19.34 -4.30 3.93
N ALA A 225 -20.59 -4.68 3.76
CA ALA A 225 -21.68 -3.73 3.55
C ALA A 225 -21.88 -2.81 4.76
N SER A 226 -21.81 -3.38 5.96
CA SER A 226 -21.91 -2.64 7.24
C SER A 226 -20.74 -1.69 7.41
N LEU A 227 -19.50 -2.12 7.13
CA LEU A 227 -18.33 -1.26 7.17
C LEU A 227 -18.48 -0.04 6.24
N ILE A 228 -18.92 -0.27 4.99
CA ILE A 228 -19.12 0.83 4.04
C ILE A 228 -20.18 1.81 4.56
N SER A 229 -21.32 1.32 5.07
CA SER A 229 -22.35 2.19 5.68
C SER A 229 -21.79 3.00 6.85
N ALA A 230 -21.08 2.33 7.76
CA ALA A 230 -20.49 2.94 8.95
C ALA A 230 -19.47 4.03 8.62
N LEU A 231 -18.68 3.86 7.55
CA LEU A 231 -17.75 4.90 7.06
C LEU A 231 -18.50 6.16 6.59
N TYR A 232 -19.64 6.02 5.91
CA TYR A 232 -20.47 7.16 5.49
C TYR A 232 -21.19 7.85 6.66
N GLU A 233 -21.51 7.09 7.70
CA GLU A 233 -22.24 7.60 8.88
C GLU A 233 -21.29 8.09 9.99
N ASN A 234 -19.97 7.87 9.86
CA ASN A 234 -18.95 8.10 10.89
C ASN A 234 -19.25 7.32 12.19
N ASP A 235 -19.83 6.14 12.08
CA ASP A 235 -20.13 5.26 13.20
C ASP A 235 -18.92 4.37 13.55
N TYR A 236 -18.12 4.85 14.51
CA TYR A 236 -16.90 4.15 14.94
C TYR A 236 -17.19 2.80 15.59
N ASP A 237 -18.30 2.66 16.30
CA ASP A 237 -18.68 1.39 16.94
C ASP A 237 -19.02 0.34 15.87
N GLU A 238 -19.75 0.74 14.83
CA GLU A 238 -20.07 -0.15 13.72
C GLU A 238 -18.86 -0.45 12.84
N ILE A 239 -17.93 0.52 12.63
CA ILE A 239 -16.64 0.26 11.99
C ILE A 239 -15.90 -0.87 12.74
N GLY A 240 -15.80 -0.76 14.06
CA GLY A 240 -15.16 -1.80 14.88
C GLY A 240 -15.82 -3.17 14.78
N ARG A 241 -17.15 -3.20 14.86
CA ARG A 241 -17.94 -4.45 14.80
C ARG A 241 -17.89 -5.14 13.44
N SER A 242 -17.88 -4.36 12.36
CA SER A 242 -17.94 -4.86 10.97
C SER A 242 -16.59 -5.30 10.43
N MET A 243 -15.48 -4.80 10.96
CA MET A 243 -14.16 -5.21 10.54
C MET A 243 -13.76 -6.56 11.16
N GLN A 244 -14.44 -7.61 10.72
CA GLN A 244 -14.19 -9.01 11.11
C GLN A 244 -14.15 -9.88 9.86
N ASP A 245 -13.20 -10.81 9.81
CA ASP A 245 -13.02 -11.72 8.67
C ASP A 245 -13.35 -13.17 9.09
N GLU A 246 -14.32 -13.76 8.41
CA GLU A 246 -14.77 -15.13 8.62
C GLU A 246 -14.04 -16.17 7.75
N ILE A 247 -13.24 -15.70 6.77
CA ILE A 247 -12.74 -16.54 5.68
C ILE A 247 -11.22 -16.65 5.68
N ILE A 248 -10.52 -15.51 5.72
CA ILE A 248 -9.08 -15.41 5.45
C ILE A 248 -8.27 -15.36 6.74
N GLU A 249 -8.58 -14.42 7.64
CA GLU A 249 -7.85 -14.19 8.89
C GLU A 249 -7.75 -15.45 9.76
N PRO A 250 -8.80 -16.30 9.91
CA PRO A 250 -8.69 -17.50 10.75
C PRO A 250 -7.61 -18.50 10.32
N ASN A 251 -7.18 -18.45 9.04
CA ASN A 251 -6.11 -19.31 8.54
C ASN A 251 -4.76 -18.59 8.55
N ARG A 252 -4.74 -17.29 8.28
CA ARG A 252 -3.50 -16.49 8.20
C ARG A 252 -2.96 -16.09 9.56
N SER A 253 -3.81 -15.88 10.56
CA SER A 253 -3.40 -15.53 11.92
C SER A 253 -2.46 -16.56 12.53
N LEU A 254 -2.58 -17.84 12.14
CA LEU A 254 -1.70 -18.93 12.56
C LEU A 254 -0.21 -18.73 12.14
N LEU A 255 0.05 -17.88 11.15
CA LEU A 255 1.41 -17.55 10.71
C LEU A 255 2.04 -16.41 11.53
N ILE A 256 1.28 -15.74 12.38
CA ILE A 256 1.72 -14.56 13.12
C ILE A 256 1.82 -14.93 14.61
N PRO A 257 3.03 -14.92 15.18
CA PRO A 257 3.20 -15.25 16.58
C PRO A 257 2.44 -14.28 17.47
N PHE A 258 1.77 -14.83 18.49
CA PHE A 258 1.01 -14.07 19.49
C PHE A 258 -0.12 -13.20 18.91
N PHE A 259 -0.72 -13.63 17.80
CA PHE A 259 -1.80 -12.87 17.15
C PHE A 259 -2.99 -12.61 18.10
N ASP A 260 -3.45 -13.63 18.80
CA ASP A 260 -4.61 -13.54 19.69
C ASP A 260 -4.32 -12.70 20.94
N GLU A 261 -3.11 -12.82 21.51
CA GLU A 261 -2.66 -12.00 22.65
C GLU A 261 -2.53 -10.52 22.24
N MET A 262 -1.95 -10.24 21.08
CA MET A 262 -1.87 -8.86 20.56
C MET A 262 -3.26 -8.27 20.29
N LYS A 263 -4.20 -9.09 19.79
CA LYS A 263 -5.59 -8.70 19.58
C LYS A 263 -6.26 -8.35 20.91
N GLN A 264 -6.11 -9.21 21.92
CA GLN A 264 -6.67 -8.96 23.25
C GLN A 264 -6.11 -7.67 23.87
N ILE A 265 -4.79 -7.50 23.87
CA ILE A 265 -4.13 -6.27 24.38
C ILE A 265 -4.69 -5.03 23.68
N SER A 266 -4.84 -5.08 22.36
CA SER A 266 -5.35 -3.95 21.59
C SER A 266 -6.78 -3.59 21.96
N LEU A 267 -7.67 -4.57 22.05
CA LEU A 267 -9.09 -4.37 22.40
C LEU A 267 -9.26 -3.88 23.85
N GLU A 268 -8.47 -4.38 24.80
CA GLU A 268 -8.44 -3.92 26.20
C GLU A 268 -7.95 -2.46 26.32
N ASN A 269 -7.22 -1.96 25.32
CA ASN A 269 -6.73 -0.57 25.25
C ASN A 269 -7.53 0.30 24.27
N ASN A 270 -8.81 -0.01 24.07
CA ASN A 270 -9.79 0.73 23.28
C ASN A 270 -9.51 0.75 21.76
N ALA A 271 -8.92 -0.32 21.21
CA ALA A 271 -8.98 -0.51 19.77
C ALA A 271 -10.44 -0.76 19.34
N LEU A 272 -10.86 -0.13 18.26
CA LEU A 272 -12.13 -0.43 17.58
C LEU A 272 -12.09 -1.83 16.98
N THR A 273 -10.94 -2.19 16.43
CA THR A 273 -10.69 -3.49 15.81
C THR A 273 -9.19 -3.81 15.76
N PHE A 274 -8.88 -5.09 15.52
CA PHE A 274 -7.52 -5.58 15.31
C PHE A 274 -7.53 -6.70 14.28
N GLY A 275 -6.55 -6.71 13.37
CA GLY A 275 -6.39 -7.77 12.37
C GLY A 275 -5.13 -7.64 11.53
N ILE A 276 -5.06 -8.45 10.47
CA ILE A 276 -3.89 -8.56 9.61
C ILE A 276 -3.89 -7.45 8.55
N SER A 277 -2.72 -6.84 8.34
CA SER A 277 -2.47 -5.96 7.20
C SER A 277 -1.99 -6.76 5.99
N GLY A 278 -2.76 -6.73 4.89
CA GLY A 278 -2.42 -7.43 3.66
C GLY A 278 -2.25 -8.94 3.84
N SER A 279 -1.06 -9.45 3.52
CA SER A 279 -0.70 -10.87 3.75
C SER A 279 -0.13 -11.15 5.14
N GLY A 280 0.08 -10.12 5.95
CA GLY A 280 0.90 -10.16 7.13
C GLY A 280 2.41 -10.11 6.81
N PRO A 281 3.29 -10.26 7.80
CA PRO A 281 2.99 -10.47 9.21
C PRO A 281 2.56 -9.21 9.99
N THR A 282 2.56 -8.01 9.37
CA THR A 282 2.07 -6.82 10.05
C THR A 282 0.61 -7.01 10.46
N VAL A 283 0.33 -6.65 11.69
CA VAL A 283 -1.03 -6.50 12.22
C VAL A 283 -1.33 -5.02 12.44
N MET A 284 -2.60 -4.68 12.44
CA MET A 284 -3.06 -3.32 12.69
C MET A 284 -4.15 -3.29 13.74
N ALA A 285 -4.13 -2.26 14.58
CA ALA A 285 -5.25 -1.86 15.42
C ALA A 285 -5.76 -0.50 14.94
N LEU A 286 -7.09 -0.32 14.84
CA LEU A 286 -7.70 0.99 14.57
C LEU A 286 -8.27 1.58 15.84
N THR A 287 -8.16 2.90 15.98
CA THR A 287 -8.76 3.68 17.06
C THR A 287 -9.31 5.00 16.51
N ASN A 288 -10.24 5.58 17.23
CA ASN A 288 -10.76 6.93 16.96
C ASN A 288 -10.08 8.03 17.82
N ASP A 289 -8.97 7.69 18.45
CA ASP A 289 -8.21 8.57 19.34
C ASP A 289 -6.71 8.29 19.27
N LYS A 290 -5.91 9.35 19.09
CA LYS A 290 -4.44 9.23 18.97
C LYS A 290 -3.80 8.68 20.25
N ALA A 291 -4.27 9.10 21.42
CA ALA A 291 -3.70 8.64 22.69
C ALA A 291 -3.96 7.15 22.92
N ASN A 292 -5.11 6.63 22.48
CA ASN A 292 -5.37 5.18 22.48
C ASN A 292 -4.44 4.45 21.53
N ALA A 293 -4.21 4.98 20.31
CA ALA A 293 -3.29 4.38 19.34
C ALA A 293 -1.85 4.30 19.91
N GLU A 294 -1.36 5.38 20.52
CA GLU A 294 -0.04 5.43 21.16
C GLU A 294 0.05 4.49 22.37
N ARG A 295 -1.02 4.36 23.16
CA ARG A 295 -1.09 3.42 24.29
C ARG A 295 -1.02 1.97 23.80
N ILE A 296 -1.77 1.61 22.76
CA ILE A 296 -1.71 0.28 22.16
C ILE A 296 -0.31 -0.02 21.66
N GLU A 297 0.33 0.93 20.98
CA GLU A 297 1.72 0.79 20.53
C GLU A 297 2.67 0.47 21.69
N GLN A 298 2.60 1.21 22.78
CA GLN A 298 3.46 1.01 23.96
C GLN A 298 3.24 -0.37 24.60
N HIS A 299 1.98 -0.80 24.76
CA HIS A 299 1.67 -2.11 25.34
C HIS A 299 2.14 -3.27 24.43
N LEU A 300 1.92 -3.17 23.11
CA LEU A 300 2.35 -4.20 22.17
C LEU A 300 3.88 -4.23 22.01
N HIS A 301 4.53 -3.05 21.99
CA HIS A 301 5.99 -2.97 22.02
C HIS A 301 6.57 -3.67 23.25
N HIS A 302 6.05 -3.36 24.44
CA HIS A 302 6.48 -3.99 25.69
C HIS A 302 6.23 -5.50 25.68
N PHE A 303 5.06 -5.94 25.26
CA PHE A 303 4.69 -7.36 25.15
C PHE A 303 5.66 -8.13 24.25
N LEU A 304 5.89 -7.64 23.03
CA LEU A 304 6.78 -8.30 22.07
C LEU A 304 8.25 -8.27 22.53
N HIS A 305 8.68 -7.20 23.21
CA HIS A 305 10.02 -7.09 23.78
C HIS A 305 10.26 -8.18 24.86
N ILE A 306 9.33 -8.39 25.78
CA ILE A 306 9.42 -9.44 26.80
C ILE A 306 9.49 -10.83 26.16
N HIS A 307 8.75 -11.06 25.07
CA HIS A 307 8.76 -12.32 24.34
C HIS A 307 9.92 -12.46 23.35
N GLN A 308 10.87 -11.50 23.35
CA GLN A 308 12.06 -11.50 22.50
C GLN A 308 11.74 -11.55 20.99
N ILE A 309 10.60 -10.99 20.59
CA ILE A 309 10.24 -10.82 19.18
C ILE A 309 10.77 -9.48 18.69
N GLU A 310 11.70 -9.52 17.75
CA GLU A 310 12.17 -8.30 17.06
C GLU A 310 11.00 -7.73 16.22
N HIS A 311 10.74 -6.43 16.35
CA HIS A 311 9.56 -5.80 15.72
C HIS A 311 9.82 -4.32 15.42
N GLN A 312 8.93 -3.75 14.61
CA GLN A 312 8.80 -2.31 14.38
C GLN A 312 7.34 -1.91 14.58
N THR A 313 7.14 -0.71 15.09
CA THR A 313 5.81 -0.14 15.34
C THR A 313 5.67 1.22 14.70
N PHE A 314 4.46 1.54 14.26
CA PHE A 314 4.11 2.84 13.69
C PHE A 314 2.72 3.23 14.18
N VAL A 315 2.56 4.48 14.59
CA VAL A 315 1.24 5.08 14.85
C VAL A 315 1.00 6.15 13.81
N SER A 316 -0.06 6.00 13.04
CA SER A 316 -0.31 6.86 11.90
C SER A 316 -1.79 7.22 11.75
N LYS A 317 -2.05 8.41 11.23
CA LYS A 317 -3.36 8.79 10.70
C LYS A 317 -3.53 8.19 9.31
N ILE A 318 -4.79 8.09 8.85
CA ILE A 318 -5.08 7.71 7.47
C ILE A 318 -4.61 8.84 6.54
N ASN A 319 -3.80 8.49 5.55
CA ASN A 319 -3.30 9.43 4.54
C ASN A 319 -4.35 9.67 3.47
N GLU A 320 -4.95 10.83 3.44
CA GLU A 320 -6.04 11.15 2.51
C GLU A 320 -5.58 11.65 1.13
N ARG A 321 -4.32 12.05 0.99
CA ARG A 321 -3.84 12.68 -0.27
C ARG A 321 -3.09 11.73 -1.22
N GLY A 322 -2.59 10.59 -0.73
CA GLY A 322 -1.70 9.71 -1.49
C GLY A 322 -0.28 10.27 -1.61
N PRO A 323 0.44 10.00 -2.72
CA PRO A 323 1.82 10.43 -2.90
C PRO A 323 1.90 11.96 -3.10
N TYR A 324 3.07 12.51 -2.76
CA TYR A 324 3.34 13.95 -2.89
C TYR A 324 4.82 14.25 -3.11
N VAL A 325 5.08 15.41 -3.71
CA VAL A 325 6.43 15.96 -3.85
C VAL A 325 6.88 16.51 -2.50
N LYS A 326 8.06 16.10 -2.07
CA LYS A 326 8.74 16.66 -0.88
C LYS A 326 9.47 17.95 -1.28
N ASN A 327 9.35 18.95 -0.44
CA ASN A 327 10.07 20.21 -0.59
C ASN A 327 11.51 20.11 -0.07
#